data_20ff0be58ac38f17ec8308dcba245af8
#
_entry.id   20ff0be58ac38f17ec8308dcba245af8
#
_cell.length_a   1.000
_cell.length_b   1.000
_cell.length_c   1.000
_cell.angle_alpha   90.00
_cell.angle_beta   90.00
_cell.angle_gamma   90.00
#
_symmetry.space_group_name_H-M   'P 1'
#
loop_
_entity.id
_entity.type
_entity.pdbx_description
1 polymer ?
#
loop_
_entity_poly.entity_id
_entity_poly.type
_entity_poly.pdbx_seq_one_letter_code
_entity_poly.pdbx_strand_id
1 'polypeptide(L)'
;MVAGCSGLGTTASPSPTLFHDTALAAVSAQLQAERGMRFAVAGPHHVVGTTPDGVELDLVGADPVEQVVLSVPLDNAGAAERTARAYLPYVADATGLPEVPLAAAVTDALRGWAGGVGLRKHATVDGRAVRVETSGPPAYMLVVVTAP
;
A
#
# COMPACT_ATOMS: atom_id res chain seq x y z
N MET A 1 -2.64 -2.21 -52.39
CA MET A 1 -2.68 -2.34 -51.71
C MET A 1 -2.33 -2.19 -50.59
N VAL A 2 -2.34 -1.85 -49.79
CA VAL A 2 -1.90 -1.68 -48.86
C VAL A 2 -2.18 -1.78 -47.73
N ALA A 3 -2.69 -1.71 -47.49
CA ALA A 3 -3.06 -1.95 -46.58
C ALA A 3 -2.66 -2.06 -45.39
N GLY A 4 -2.39 -2.53 -45.06
CA GLY A 4 -2.05 -2.93 -43.95
C GLY A 4 -1.92 -2.28 -42.82
N CYS A 5 -1.55 -1.57 -42.78
CA CYS A 5 -1.22 -0.87 -41.81
C CYS A 5 -1.96 -0.87 -40.71
N SER A 6 -2.80 -0.80 -40.88
CA SER A 6 -3.59 -0.84 -40.01
C SER A 6 -3.26 -1.32 -38.77
N GLY A 7 -3.76 -1.31 -38.11
CA GLY A 7 -3.79 -1.91 -37.01
C GLY A 7 -2.82 -1.70 -36.05
N LEU A 8 -2.05 -1.50 -36.45
CA LEU A 8 -1.04 -1.52 -35.78
C LEU A 8 -1.11 -0.73 -34.73
N GLY A 9 -1.30 0.19 -34.85
CA GLY A 9 -1.15 1.03 -33.85
C GLY A 9 -2.01 0.81 -32.77
N THR A 10 -2.87 0.18 -33.02
CA THR A 10 -3.77 -0.02 -32.05
C THR A 10 -3.27 -0.77 -30.96
N THR A 11 -2.33 -1.41 -31.14
CA THR A 11 -1.87 -2.15 -30.06
C THR A 11 -1.33 -1.25 -29.07
N ALA A 12 -1.92 -1.16 -28.00
CA ALA A 12 -1.40 -0.41 -26.93
C ALA A 12 -0.06 -1.00 -26.53
N SER A 13 0.89 -0.17 -26.33
CA SER A 13 2.12 -0.61 -25.73
C SER A 13 1.80 -1.13 -24.35
N PRO A 14 2.33 -2.26 -23.97
CA PRO A 14 2.15 -2.72 -22.61
C PRO A 14 2.66 -1.65 -21.65
N SER A 15 1.92 -1.40 -20.61
CA SER A 15 2.38 -0.50 -19.57
C SER A 15 3.72 -0.99 -19.06
N PRO A 16 4.65 -0.10 -18.77
CA PRO A 16 5.91 -0.53 -18.21
C PRO A 16 5.64 -1.40 -16.99
N THR A 17 6.33 -2.50 -16.91
CA THR A 17 6.23 -3.36 -15.75
C THR A 17 6.90 -2.63 -14.59
N LEU A 18 6.11 -2.21 -13.64
CA LEU A 18 6.62 -1.52 -12.46
C LEU A 18 7.36 -2.48 -11.52
N PHE A 19 7.01 -3.75 -11.58
CA PHE A 19 7.57 -4.77 -10.70
C PHE A 19 8.01 -5.97 -11.52
N HIS A 20 9.20 -6.46 -11.25
CA HIS A 20 9.67 -7.74 -11.77
C HIS A 20 9.25 -8.89 -10.85
N ASP A 21 8.99 -8.61 -9.60
CA ASP A 21 8.47 -9.58 -8.65
C ASP A 21 7.02 -9.93 -9.01
N THR A 22 6.77 -11.21 -9.22
CA THR A 22 5.46 -11.69 -9.63
C THR A 22 4.37 -11.42 -8.58
N ALA A 23 4.72 -11.54 -7.32
CA ALA A 23 3.78 -11.30 -6.24
C ALA A 23 3.36 -9.82 -6.18
N LEU A 24 4.33 -8.92 -6.31
CA LEU A 24 4.05 -7.48 -6.33
C LEU A 24 3.25 -7.07 -7.57
N ALA A 25 3.56 -7.66 -8.72
CA ALA A 25 2.79 -7.41 -9.94
C ALA A 25 1.35 -7.86 -9.78
N ALA A 26 1.13 -9.02 -9.17
CA ALA A 26 -0.21 -9.54 -8.92
C ALA A 26 -0.99 -8.66 -7.94
N VAL A 27 -0.36 -8.25 -6.84
CA VAL A 27 -0.98 -7.38 -5.84
C VAL A 27 -1.33 -6.03 -6.44
N SER A 28 -0.44 -5.44 -7.22
CA SER A 28 -0.71 -4.15 -7.86
C SER A 28 -1.87 -4.25 -8.85
N ALA A 29 -1.95 -5.33 -9.61
CA ALA A 29 -3.05 -5.55 -10.53
C ALA A 29 -4.39 -5.69 -9.78
N GLN A 30 -4.41 -6.39 -8.65
CA GLN A 30 -5.59 -6.50 -7.81
C GLN A 30 -6.02 -5.15 -7.25
N LEU A 31 -5.07 -4.37 -6.74
CA LEU A 31 -5.36 -3.04 -6.21
C LEU A 31 -5.91 -2.10 -7.28
N GLN A 32 -5.39 -2.18 -8.50
CA GLN A 32 -5.94 -1.42 -9.62
C GLN A 32 -7.37 -1.83 -9.94
N ALA A 33 -7.63 -3.14 -10.00
CA ALA A 33 -8.93 -3.67 -10.38
C ALA A 33 -9.97 -3.49 -9.27
N GLU A 34 -9.61 -3.74 -8.03
CA GLU A 34 -10.56 -3.80 -6.93
C GLU A 34 -10.71 -2.47 -6.19
N ARG A 35 -9.68 -1.64 -6.17
CA ARG A 35 -9.63 -0.40 -5.39
C ARG A 35 -9.40 0.86 -6.24
N GLY A 36 -9.21 0.72 -7.53
CA GLY A 36 -8.93 1.85 -8.39
C GLY A 36 -7.59 2.53 -8.08
N MET A 37 -6.66 1.80 -7.49
CA MET A 37 -5.36 2.36 -7.15
C MET A 37 -4.53 2.61 -8.40
N ARG A 38 -3.90 3.78 -8.48
CA ARG A 38 -3.01 4.13 -9.57
C ARG A 38 -1.59 4.19 -9.06
N PHE A 39 -0.70 3.51 -9.75
CA PHE A 39 0.70 3.45 -9.36
C PHE A 39 1.57 4.35 -10.23
N ALA A 40 2.53 5.02 -9.58
CA ALA A 40 3.50 5.86 -10.25
C ALA A 40 4.88 5.62 -9.64
N VAL A 41 5.91 5.77 -10.46
CA VAL A 41 7.29 5.72 -9.99
C VAL A 41 7.63 7.05 -9.37
N ALA A 42 7.97 7.05 -8.09
CA ALA A 42 8.33 8.26 -7.35
C ALA A 42 9.86 8.42 -7.25
N GLY A 43 10.61 7.37 -7.47
CA GLY A 43 12.08 7.40 -7.41
C GLY A 43 12.67 6.08 -7.90
N PRO A 44 13.99 5.93 -7.89
CA PRO A 44 14.66 4.74 -8.42
C PRO A 44 14.20 3.43 -7.78
N HIS A 45 13.81 3.46 -6.51
CA HIS A 45 13.37 2.30 -5.76
C HIS A 45 12.12 2.62 -4.95
N HIS A 46 11.26 3.48 -5.50
CA HIS A 46 10.08 3.95 -4.79
C HIS A 46 8.90 4.04 -5.76
N VAL A 47 7.87 3.27 -5.49
CA VAL A 47 6.61 3.28 -6.25
C VAL A 47 5.50 3.66 -5.30
N VAL A 48 4.61 4.54 -5.74
CA VAL A 48 3.50 5.04 -4.94
C VAL A 48 2.19 4.71 -5.63
N GLY A 49 1.30 4.06 -4.91
CA GLY A 49 -0.08 3.85 -5.33
C GLY A 49 -1.00 4.81 -4.58
N THR A 50 -1.96 5.38 -5.29
CA THR A 50 -2.95 6.28 -4.69
C THR A 50 -4.35 5.91 -5.15
N THR A 51 -5.33 6.12 -4.27
CA THR A 51 -6.74 5.91 -4.59
C THR A 51 -7.49 7.24 -4.54
N PRO A 52 -8.67 7.32 -5.20
CA PRO A 52 -9.47 8.55 -5.16
C PRO A 52 -9.92 8.95 -3.76
N ASP A 53 -10.04 8.01 -2.84
CA ASP A 53 -10.46 8.28 -1.47
C ASP A 53 -9.29 8.63 -0.53
N GLY A 54 -8.10 8.81 -1.09
CA GLY A 54 -6.98 9.35 -0.33
C GLY A 54 -6.10 8.30 0.35
N VAL A 55 -6.27 7.03 0.04
CA VAL A 55 -5.37 5.99 0.53
C VAL A 55 -4.12 5.97 -0.33
N GLU A 56 -2.96 5.86 0.32
CA GLU A 56 -1.69 5.82 -0.38
C GLU A 56 -0.90 4.60 0.07
N LEU A 57 -0.25 3.95 -0.86
CA LEU A 57 0.60 2.80 -0.59
C LEU A 57 1.98 3.05 -1.20
N ASP A 58 2.97 3.25 -0.34
CA ASP A 58 4.35 3.41 -0.77
C ASP A 58 5.06 2.07 -0.71
N LEU A 59 5.71 1.72 -1.80
CA LEU A 59 6.56 0.54 -1.91
C LEU A 59 7.98 1.01 -2.14
N VAL A 60 8.82 0.87 -1.14
CA VAL A 60 10.23 1.27 -1.19
C VAL A 60 11.07 0.01 -1.36
N GLY A 61 12.07 0.06 -2.24
CA GLY A 61 12.80 -1.14 -2.63
C GLY A 61 11.85 -2.09 -3.35
N ALA A 62 11.28 -1.63 -4.46
CA ALA A 62 10.13 -2.33 -5.06
C ALA A 62 10.43 -3.73 -5.62
N ASP A 63 11.68 -4.15 -5.66
CA ASP A 63 12.05 -5.45 -6.22
C ASP A 63 13.41 -5.92 -5.67
N PRO A 64 13.44 -6.55 -4.50
CA PRO A 64 12.33 -6.83 -3.58
C PRO A 64 11.88 -5.62 -2.78
N VAL A 65 10.70 -5.73 -2.21
CA VAL A 65 10.20 -4.67 -1.34
C VAL A 65 10.94 -4.70 -0.01
N GLU A 66 11.49 -3.57 0.35
CA GLU A 66 12.18 -3.38 1.64
C GLU A 66 11.26 -2.77 2.69
N GLN A 67 10.35 -1.92 2.26
CA GLN A 67 9.42 -1.25 3.14
C GLN A 67 8.08 -0.99 2.43
N VAL A 68 6.99 -1.21 3.16
CA VAL A 68 5.65 -0.86 2.71
C VAL A 68 5.08 0.15 3.70
N VAL A 69 4.56 1.26 3.20
CA VAL A 69 3.87 2.26 4.01
C VAL A 69 2.45 2.40 3.49
N LEU A 70 1.48 2.03 4.30
CA LEU A 70 0.07 2.26 4.02
C LEU A 70 -0.36 3.53 4.75
N SER A 71 -0.81 4.54 4.01
CA SER A 71 -1.31 5.80 4.56
C SER A 71 -2.83 5.84 4.41
N VAL A 72 -3.53 6.03 5.49
CA VAL A 72 -4.99 6.04 5.53
C VAL A 72 -5.44 7.35 6.14
N PRO A 73 -6.42 8.06 5.54
CA PRO A 73 -6.98 9.26 6.16
C PRO A 73 -7.52 8.95 7.56
N LEU A 74 -7.23 9.83 8.51
CA LEU A 74 -7.55 9.62 9.91
C LEU A 74 -8.60 10.64 10.36
N ASP A 75 -9.84 10.45 9.94
CA ASP A 75 -10.95 11.28 10.38
C ASP A 75 -11.40 10.87 11.79
N ASN A 76 -11.50 9.57 12.01
CA ASN A 76 -11.72 8.99 13.34
C ASN A 76 -11.12 7.58 13.36
N ALA A 77 -10.91 7.05 14.55
CA ALA A 77 -10.25 5.76 14.72
C ALA A 77 -11.03 4.62 14.04
N GLY A 78 -12.34 4.59 14.18
CA GLY A 78 -13.16 3.53 13.59
C GLY A 78 -13.14 3.52 12.08
N ALA A 79 -13.20 4.69 11.44
CA ALA A 79 -13.13 4.81 10.00
C ALA A 79 -11.74 4.43 9.48
N ALA A 80 -10.69 4.90 10.14
CA ALA A 80 -9.31 4.58 9.78
C ALA A 80 -9.05 3.08 9.91
N GLU A 81 -9.54 2.44 10.97
CA GLU A 81 -9.40 1.01 11.15
C GLU A 81 -10.09 0.22 10.05
N ARG A 82 -11.33 0.58 9.73
CA ARG A 82 -12.06 -0.09 8.64
C ARG A 82 -11.34 0.05 7.30
N THR A 83 -10.86 1.24 6.99
CA THR A 83 -10.12 1.48 5.75
C THR A 83 -8.83 0.69 5.74
N ALA A 84 -8.06 0.72 6.83
CA ALA A 84 -6.82 -0.04 6.91
C ALA A 84 -7.08 -1.53 6.72
N ARG A 85 -8.09 -2.09 7.38
CA ARG A 85 -8.44 -3.50 7.23
C ARG A 85 -8.79 -3.88 5.80
N ALA A 86 -9.33 -2.96 5.02
CA ALA A 86 -9.64 -3.21 3.61
C ALA A 86 -8.37 -3.34 2.77
N TYR A 87 -7.27 -2.71 3.17
CA TYR A 87 -6.00 -2.72 2.43
C TYR A 87 -4.95 -3.67 3.01
N LEU A 88 -5.09 -4.09 4.27
CA LEU A 88 -4.11 -5.00 4.89
C LEU A 88 -3.94 -6.34 4.17
N PRO A 89 -4.96 -6.94 3.54
CA PRO A 89 -4.75 -8.15 2.75
C PRO A 89 -3.70 -7.96 1.64
N TYR A 90 -3.71 -6.80 1.00
CA TYR A 90 -2.74 -6.50 -0.06
C TYR A 90 -1.34 -6.27 0.51
N VAL A 91 -1.25 -5.64 1.68
CA VAL A 91 0.03 -5.47 2.39
C VAL A 91 0.57 -6.84 2.80
N ALA A 92 -0.29 -7.71 3.29
CA ALA A 92 0.07 -9.08 3.66
C ALA A 92 0.62 -9.84 2.46
N ASP A 93 -0.07 -9.77 1.33
CA ASP A 93 0.37 -10.44 0.10
C ASP A 93 1.69 -9.86 -0.42
N ALA A 94 1.87 -8.56 -0.35
CA ALA A 94 3.09 -7.90 -0.81
C ALA A 94 4.30 -8.22 0.07
N THR A 95 4.10 -8.43 1.35
CA THR A 95 5.17 -8.65 2.32
C THR A 95 5.37 -10.11 2.71
N GLY A 96 4.42 -10.97 2.38
CA GLY A 96 4.41 -12.36 2.83
C GLY A 96 4.03 -12.52 4.30
N LEU A 97 3.52 -11.47 4.94
CA LEU A 97 3.11 -11.53 6.34
C LEU A 97 1.67 -12.02 6.49
N PRO A 98 1.34 -12.66 7.61
CA PRO A 98 -0.05 -13.03 7.89
C PRO A 98 -0.91 -11.79 8.16
N GLU A 99 -2.09 -11.76 7.57
CA GLU A 99 -3.01 -10.62 7.69
C GLU A 99 -3.53 -10.41 9.12
N VAL A 100 -3.87 -11.48 9.81
CA VAL A 100 -4.50 -11.39 11.13
C VAL A 100 -3.63 -10.66 12.14
N PRO A 101 -2.34 -10.98 12.30
CA PRO A 101 -1.47 -10.21 13.19
C PRO A 101 -1.27 -8.76 12.76
N LEU A 102 -1.24 -8.48 11.45
CA LEU A 102 -1.17 -7.09 10.97
C LEU A 102 -2.41 -6.30 11.39
N ALA A 103 -3.60 -6.88 11.21
CA ALA A 103 -4.84 -6.26 11.62
C ALA A 103 -4.90 -6.06 13.14
N ALA A 104 -4.42 -7.02 13.90
CA ALA A 104 -4.35 -6.90 15.36
C ALA A 104 -3.42 -5.76 15.78
N ALA A 105 -2.29 -5.58 15.11
CA ALA A 105 -1.36 -4.49 15.40
C ALA A 105 -2.02 -3.12 15.20
N VAL A 106 -2.80 -2.97 14.13
CA VAL A 106 -3.53 -1.72 13.85
C VAL A 106 -4.62 -1.48 14.90
N THR A 107 -5.42 -2.50 15.21
CA THR A 107 -6.47 -2.41 16.21
C THR A 107 -5.90 -2.03 17.58
N ASP A 108 -4.82 -2.69 17.99
CA ASP A 108 -4.19 -2.43 19.27
C ASP A 108 -3.58 -1.03 19.32
N ALA A 109 -3.02 -0.57 18.23
CA ALA A 109 -2.44 0.78 18.16
C ALA A 109 -3.52 1.85 18.32
N LEU A 110 -4.68 1.65 17.73
CA LEU A 110 -5.78 2.61 17.80
C LEU A 110 -6.56 2.52 19.11
N ARG A 111 -6.37 1.45 19.87
CA ARG A 111 -7.05 1.30 21.16
C ARG A 111 -6.56 2.39 22.10
N GLY A 112 -7.47 3.18 22.60
CA GLY A 112 -7.14 4.28 23.50
C GLY A 112 -6.59 5.53 22.81
N TRP A 113 -6.57 5.56 21.46
CA TRP A 113 -6.21 6.78 20.77
C TRP A 113 -7.29 7.83 20.96
N ALA A 114 -6.88 8.97 21.51
CA ALA A 114 -7.80 10.04 21.88
C ALA A 114 -7.86 11.18 20.87
N GLY A 115 -7.21 11.02 19.74
CA GLY A 115 -7.15 12.03 18.69
C GLY A 115 -5.82 12.75 18.63
N GLY A 116 -5.60 13.46 17.54
CA GLY A 116 -4.37 14.20 17.32
C GLY A 116 -3.24 13.38 16.71
N VAL A 117 -2.09 14.03 16.57
CA VAL A 117 -0.89 13.40 16.03
C VAL A 117 0.02 12.97 17.18
N GLY A 118 1.01 12.14 16.87
CA GLY A 118 2.00 11.71 17.86
C GLY A 118 1.82 10.29 18.36
N LEU A 119 0.77 9.56 17.91
CA LEU A 119 0.71 8.14 18.18
C LEU A 119 1.87 7.45 17.49
N ARG A 120 2.56 6.60 18.21
CA ARG A 120 3.57 5.71 17.62
C ARG A 120 3.61 4.42 18.41
N LYS A 121 3.20 3.34 17.77
CA LYS A 121 3.20 2.01 18.34
C LYS A 121 4.03 1.08 17.49
N HIS A 122 4.75 0.18 18.13
CA HIS A 122 5.59 -0.80 17.47
C HIS A 122 5.09 -2.20 17.80
N ALA A 123 5.15 -3.07 16.81
CA ALA A 123 4.86 -4.48 16.94
C ALA A 123 5.85 -5.27 16.09
N THR A 124 5.96 -6.54 16.35
CA THR A 124 6.71 -7.47 15.50
C THR A 124 5.76 -8.53 15.01
N VAL A 125 5.74 -8.73 13.71
CA VAL A 125 4.92 -9.73 13.07
C VAL A 125 5.84 -10.60 12.21
N ASP A 126 5.97 -11.87 12.56
CA ASP A 126 6.83 -12.81 11.83
C ASP A 126 8.26 -12.28 11.65
N GLY A 127 8.81 -11.67 12.68
CA GLY A 127 10.17 -11.13 12.63
C GLY A 127 10.32 -9.79 11.94
N ARG A 128 9.27 -9.25 11.35
CA ARG A 128 9.31 -7.95 10.72
C ARG A 128 8.79 -6.87 11.65
N ALA A 129 9.42 -5.71 11.60
CA ALA A 129 8.97 -4.57 12.38
C ALA A 129 7.73 -3.95 11.72
N VAL A 130 6.70 -3.76 12.51
CA VAL A 130 5.47 -3.06 12.10
C VAL A 130 5.32 -1.85 13.01
N ARG A 131 5.18 -0.69 12.41
CA ARG A 131 4.96 0.56 13.15
C ARG A 131 3.65 1.18 12.70
N VAL A 132 2.84 1.58 13.66
CA VAL A 132 1.61 2.33 13.40
C VAL A 132 1.78 3.70 14.03
N GLU A 133 1.65 4.74 13.24
CA GLU A 133 1.82 6.10 13.73
C GLU A 133 0.83 7.05 13.08
N THR A 134 0.62 8.20 13.71
CA THR A 134 -0.22 9.25 13.15
C THR A 134 0.65 10.40 12.68
N SER A 135 0.22 11.03 11.61
CA SER A 135 0.90 12.16 10.99
C SER A 135 -0.13 13.22 10.62
N GLY A 136 0.25 14.43 10.46
CA GLY A 136 -0.64 15.50 10.03
C GLY A 136 -0.13 16.88 10.26
N PRO A 137 -0.94 17.94 10.01
CA PRO A 137 -2.18 17.99 9.25
C PRO A 137 -1.94 17.88 7.74
N PRO A 138 -2.92 17.33 6.98
CA PRO A 138 -4.10 16.65 7.49
C PRO A 138 -3.73 15.34 8.18
N ALA A 139 -4.61 14.84 9.04
CA ALA A 139 -4.30 13.67 9.84
C ALA A 139 -4.35 12.38 9.02
N TYR A 140 -3.29 11.61 9.11
CA TYR A 140 -3.16 10.29 8.48
C TYR A 140 -2.66 9.28 9.49
N MET A 141 -3.12 8.04 9.34
CA MET A 141 -2.52 6.90 10.01
C MET A 141 -1.59 6.19 9.03
N LEU A 142 -0.37 5.97 9.47
CA LEU A 142 0.64 5.26 8.69
C LEU A 142 0.87 3.89 9.30
N VAL A 143 0.78 2.87 8.48
CA VAL A 143 1.16 1.50 8.85
C VAL A 143 2.43 1.18 8.07
N VAL A 144 3.54 1.08 8.77
CA VAL A 144 4.86 0.88 8.17
C VAL A 144 5.34 -0.53 8.46
N VAL A 145 5.56 -1.31 7.42
CA VAL A 145 6.12 -2.66 7.50
C VAL A 145 7.50 -2.63 6.88
N THR A 146 8.49 -3.00 7.66
CA THR A 146 9.89 -2.99 7.20
C THR A 146 10.37 -4.43 6.99
N ALA A 147 11.20 -4.64 5.98
CA ALA A 147 11.81 -5.94 5.75
C ALA A 147 12.69 -6.35 6.93
N PRO A 148 12.90 -7.64 7.11
CA PRO A 148 13.75 -8.14 8.20
C PRO A 148 15.21 -7.73 8.02
#